data_620df6aacb8ed6aeb4b770462258875a
#
_entry.id   620df6aacb8ed6aeb4b770462258875a
#
_cell.length_a   1.000
_cell.length_b   1.000
_cell.length_c   1.000
_cell.angle_alpha   90.00
_cell.angle_beta   90.00
_cell.angle_gamma   90.00
#
_symmetry.space_group_name_H-M   'P 1'
#
loop_
_entity.id
_entity.type
_entity.pdbx_description
1 polymer ?
#
loop_
_entity_poly.entity_id
_entity_poly.type
_entity_poly.pdbx_seq_one_letter_code
_entity_poly.pdbx_strand_id
1 'polypeptide(L)'
;MYDEDDLLPLSALQHLMFCERRVALVHLEHVWDENVATVEGQHLHERSHDAGTESRGDVRAARGLLLRSLRLGLSGKTDVVEFHEMPEGETGGAKLEGVNGLWRPFPVEYKRGRLRHEQSYAVQLCAQALCLEEMLGVTVPEGALFYGKTARRQAVVFDDGLRQETEKAAERLHELFRLRSTPKAVYVKNKCRQCSLVDVCLPKQTGTSRSVSQWLARVTADFSPPPSPQRGEGEESGPSPLNGRGEGEGES
;
A
#
# COMPACT_ATOMS: atom_id res chain seq x y z
N MET A 1 -16.42 -18.88 3.03
CA MET A 1 -15.22 -19.48 2.43
C MET A 1 -15.10 -18.84 1.05
N TYR A 2 -13.94 -18.37 0.65
CA TYR A 2 -13.68 -17.68 -0.59
C TYR A 2 -13.18 -18.65 -1.65
N ASP A 3 -13.37 -18.33 -2.92
CA ASP A 3 -12.79 -19.07 -4.04
C ASP A 3 -11.37 -18.59 -4.32
N GLU A 4 -10.57 -19.35 -5.06
CA GLU A 4 -9.17 -18.98 -5.36
C GLU A 4 -9.04 -17.68 -6.14
N ASP A 5 -10.01 -17.37 -7.00
CA ASP A 5 -10.07 -16.12 -7.78
C ASP A 5 -10.40 -14.88 -6.92
N ASP A 6 -10.94 -15.08 -5.72
CA ASP A 6 -11.32 -14.01 -4.80
C ASP A 6 -10.21 -13.68 -3.79
N LEU A 7 -9.07 -14.38 -3.84
CA LEU A 7 -8.01 -14.20 -2.86
C LEU A 7 -7.33 -12.84 -3.01
N LEU A 8 -7.29 -12.09 -1.91
CA LEU A 8 -6.64 -10.78 -1.84
C LEU A 8 -5.20 -10.89 -1.34
N PRO A 9 -4.32 -9.92 -1.71
CA PRO A 9 -2.94 -9.94 -1.26
C PRO A 9 -2.83 -9.81 0.26
N LEU A 10 -2.16 -10.74 0.93
CA LEU A 10 -1.92 -10.73 2.36
C LEU A 10 -1.22 -9.44 2.82
N SER A 11 -0.30 -8.90 2.01
CA SER A 11 0.37 -7.62 2.26
C SER A 11 -0.58 -6.42 2.32
N ALA A 12 -1.78 -6.51 1.72
CA ALA A 12 -2.79 -5.46 1.77
C ALA A 12 -3.32 -5.22 3.19
N LEU A 13 -3.26 -6.23 4.07
CA LEU A 13 -3.61 -6.06 5.49
C LEU A 13 -2.75 -5.00 6.19
N GLN A 14 -1.45 -4.98 5.93
CA GLN A 14 -0.58 -3.95 6.48
C GLN A 14 -0.98 -2.55 5.99
N HIS A 15 -1.35 -2.42 4.72
CA HIS A 15 -1.82 -1.15 4.17
C HIS A 15 -3.16 -0.73 4.79
N LEU A 16 -4.08 -1.67 4.98
CA LEU A 16 -5.38 -1.45 5.62
C LEU A 16 -5.23 -0.95 7.06
N MET A 17 -4.44 -1.65 7.86
CA MET A 17 -4.18 -1.30 9.26
C MET A 17 -3.49 0.05 9.40
N PHE A 18 -2.70 0.45 8.43
CA PHE A 18 -2.12 1.78 8.38
C PHE A 18 -3.19 2.84 8.03
N CYS A 19 -3.95 2.64 6.95
CA CYS A 19 -4.98 3.56 6.49
C CYS A 19 -5.84 2.91 5.39
N GLU A 20 -7.18 2.85 5.58
CA GLU A 20 -8.11 2.30 4.59
C GLU A 20 -8.00 2.97 3.21
N ARG A 21 -7.80 4.28 3.16
CA ARG A 21 -7.61 4.99 1.89
C ARG A 21 -6.31 4.59 1.20
N ARG A 22 -5.25 4.29 1.96
CA ARG A 22 -3.99 3.82 1.38
C ARG A 22 -4.16 2.48 0.66
N VAL A 23 -4.86 1.52 1.29
CA VAL A 23 -5.08 0.23 0.63
C VAL A 23 -5.92 0.39 -0.62
N ALA A 24 -6.95 1.24 -0.61
CA ALA A 24 -7.77 1.51 -1.78
C ALA A 24 -6.94 2.18 -2.90
N LEU A 25 -6.17 3.21 -2.61
CA LEU A 25 -5.29 3.85 -3.60
C LEU A 25 -4.32 2.86 -4.24
N VAL A 26 -3.65 2.01 -3.43
CA VAL A 26 -2.65 1.06 -3.94
C VAL A 26 -3.31 -0.07 -4.74
N HIS A 27 -4.37 -0.68 -4.20
CA HIS A 27 -4.88 -1.94 -4.74
C HIS A 27 -6.14 -1.82 -5.60
N LEU A 28 -6.94 -0.75 -5.46
CA LEU A 28 -8.11 -0.52 -6.31
C LEU A 28 -7.84 0.50 -7.41
N GLU A 29 -7.12 1.59 -7.09
CA GLU A 29 -6.80 2.64 -8.06
C GLU A 29 -5.42 2.44 -8.70
N HIS A 30 -4.64 1.42 -8.26
CA HIS A 30 -3.30 1.11 -8.75
C HIS A 30 -2.32 2.29 -8.70
N VAL A 31 -2.52 3.18 -7.72
CA VAL A 31 -1.62 4.30 -7.48
C VAL A 31 -0.42 3.81 -6.69
N TRP A 32 0.73 3.84 -7.33
CA TRP A 32 1.99 3.50 -6.69
C TRP A 32 2.94 4.67 -6.78
N ASP A 33 3.53 5.05 -5.64
CA ASP A 33 4.60 6.04 -5.58
C ASP A 33 5.75 5.47 -4.74
N GLU A 34 6.93 5.47 -5.32
CA GLU A 34 8.13 4.93 -4.70
C GLU A 34 8.82 6.01 -3.86
N ASN A 35 9.18 5.65 -2.65
CA ASN A 35 10.12 6.42 -1.85
C ASN A 35 11.29 5.54 -1.41
N VAL A 36 12.35 6.15 -0.87
CA VAL A 36 13.53 5.42 -0.40
C VAL A 36 13.15 4.28 0.55
N ALA A 37 12.07 4.43 1.33
CA ALA A 37 11.62 3.40 2.25
C ALA A 37 10.98 2.21 1.56
N THR A 38 10.22 2.41 0.47
CA THR A 38 9.63 1.33 -0.30
C THR A 38 10.67 0.55 -1.10
N VAL A 39 11.60 1.25 -1.75
CA VAL A 39 12.70 0.64 -2.53
C VAL A 39 13.62 -0.22 -1.66
N GLU A 40 14.10 0.32 -0.53
CA GLU A 40 14.95 -0.47 0.36
C GLU A 40 14.20 -1.63 1.05
N GLY A 41 12.88 -1.49 1.26
CA GLY A 41 12.03 -2.58 1.73
C GLY A 41 11.97 -3.72 0.71
N GLN A 42 11.76 -3.40 -0.56
CA GLN A 42 11.71 -4.36 -1.65
C GLN A 42 13.02 -5.16 -1.77
N HIS A 43 14.16 -4.50 -1.76
CA HIS A 43 15.47 -5.19 -1.76
C HIS A 43 15.69 -6.13 -0.57
N LEU A 44 15.14 -5.82 0.60
CA LEU A 44 15.23 -6.72 1.75
C LEU A 44 14.39 -7.98 1.53
N HIS A 45 13.18 -7.82 1.00
CA HIS A 45 12.30 -8.94 0.64
C HIS A 45 12.87 -9.79 -0.50
N GLU A 46 13.45 -9.19 -1.54
CA GLU A 46 14.11 -9.92 -2.63
C GLU A 46 15.19 -10.85 -2.10
N ARG A 47 16.05 -10.37 -1.17
CA ARG A 47 17.08 -11.20 -0.52
C ARG A 47 16.52 -12.33 0.34
N SER A 48 15.36 -12.12 0.98
CA SER A 48 14.71 -13.15 1.78
C SER A 48 13.98 -14.18 0.91
N HIS A 49 13.65 -13.82 -0.32
CA HIS A 49 12.92 -14.66 -1.27
C HIS A 49 13.83 -15.49 -2.20
N ASP A 50 15.15 -15.36 -2.12
CA ASP A 50 16.04 -16.29 -2.82
C ASP A 50 15.71 -17.71 -2.35
N ALA A 51 14.96 -18.43 -3.22
CA ALA A 51 14.37 -19.71 -2.89
C ALA A 51 15.46 -20.72 -2.46
N GLY A 52 15.37 -21.16 -1.22
CA GLY A 52 16.27 -22.14 -0.66
C GLY A 52 15.70 -22.73 0.61
N THR A 53 15.89 -24.02 0.79
CA THR A 53 15.66 -24.68 2.08
C THR A 53 17.00 -24.81 2.78
N GLU A 54 17.13 -24.15 3.92
CA GLU A 54 18.30 -24.31 4.78
C GLU A 54 17.95 -25.26 5.93
N SER A 55 18.87 -26.15 6.26
CA SER A 55 18.72 -27.06 7.41
C SER A 55 19.88 -26.87 8.37
N ARG A 56 19.58 -26.58 9.63
CA ARG A 56 20.58 -26.47 10.71
C ARG A 56 20.05 -27.18 11.95
N GLY A 57 20.53 -28.41 12.16
CA GLY A 57 20.12 -29.21 13.31
C GLY A 57 18.60 -29.48 13.32
N ASP A 58 17.95 -29.03 14.36
CA ASP A 58 16.52 -29.15 14.65
C ASP A 58 15.64 -28.05 14.02
N VAL A 59 16.22 -27.20 13.13
CA VAL A 59 15.49 -26.13 12.44
C VAL A 59 15.70 -26.25 10.93
N ARG A 60 14.59 -26.16 10.19
CA ARG A 60 14.55 -26.03 8.73
C ARG A 60 13.91 -24.72 8.36
N ALA A 61 14.49 -23.98 7.43
CA ALA A 61 13.95 -22.70 6.96
C ALA A 61 13.54 -22.81 5.49
N ALA A 62 12.29 -22.48 5.20
CA ALA A 62 11.79 -22.30 3.84
C ALA A 62 11.64 -20.81 3.57
N ARG A 63 12.25 -20.35 2.48
CA ARG A 63 12.17 -18.95 2.03
C ARG A 63 11.14 -18.81 0.92
N GLY A 64 10.40 -17.72 0.98
CA GLY A 64 9.46 -17.39 -0.08
C GLY A 64 8.32 -18.40 -0.24
N LEU A 65 7.88 -19.03 0.82
CA LEU A 65 6.78 -19.99 0.80
C LEU A 65 5.49 -19.29 0.39
N LEU A 66 4.78 -19.85 -0.60
CA LEU A 66 3.46 -19.37 -0.99
C LEU A 66 2.42 -19.79 0.05
N LEU A 67 1.62 -18.85 0.47
CA LEU A 67 0.55 -19.03 1.44
C LEU A 67 -0.81 -18.72 0.83
N ARG A 68 -1.83 -19.44 1.30
CA ARG A 68 -3.22 -19.11 1.05
C ARG A 68 -4.10 -19.52 2.22
N SER A 69 -5.21 -18.83 2.35
CA SER A 69 -6.33 -19.23 3.23
C SER A 69 -7.63 -18.92 2.51
N LEU A 70 -8.39 -19.96 2.19
CA LEU A 70 -9.74 -19.81 1.62
C LEU A 70 -10.72 -19.31 2.67
N ARG A 71 -10.44 -19.54 3.96
CA ARG A 71 -11.24 -19.03 5.06
C ARG A 71 -11.13 -17.52 5.21
N LEU A 72 -9.91 -16.98 5.13
CA LEU A 72 -9.65 -15.54 5.20
C LEU A 72 -9.77 -14.85 3.84
N GLY A 73 -9.77 -15.59 2.74
CA GLY A 73 -9.73 -15.03 1.39
C GLY A 73 -8.42 -14.32 1.08
N LEU A 74 -7.29 -14.84 1.59
CA LEU A 74 -5.99 -14.21 1.45
C LEU A 74 -4.98 -15.14 0.79
N SER A 75 -4.08 -14.55 0.00
CA SER A 75 -2.90 -15.23 -0.54
C SER A 75 -1.68 -14.34 -0.49
N GLY A 76 -0.49 -14.93 -0.50
CA GLY A 76 0.74 -14.18 -0.46
C GLY A 76 1.97 -15.05 -0.39
N LYS A 77 3.10 -14.42 -0.10
CA LYS A 77 4.40 -15.06 0.02
C LYS A 77 5.06 -14.61 1.32
N THR A 78 5.59 -15.58 2.10
CA THR A 78 6.35 -15.25 3.30
C THR A 78 7.78 -14.88 2.97
N ASP A 79 8.45 -14.16 3.87
CA ASP A 79 9.90 -14.01 3.80
C ASP A 79 10.58 -15.32 4.19
N VAL A 80 10.31 -15.83 5.38
CA VAL A 80 10.85 -17.09 5.89
C VAL A 80 9.81 -17.79 6.75
N VAL A 81 9.71 -19.10 6.64
CA VAL A 81 9.06 -19.96 7.64
C VAL A 81 10.14 -20.90 8.19
N GLU A 82 10.39 -20.81 9.48
CA GLU A 82 11.19 -21.79 10.21
C GLU A 82 10.30 -22.92 10.65
N PHE A 83 10.75 -24.14 10.45
CA PHE A 83 10.11 -25.35 10.96
C PHE A 83 11.00 -25.90 12.06
N HIS A 84 10.52 -25.89 13.27
CA HIS A 84 11.23 -26.38 14.46
C HIS A 84 10.82 -27.82 14.71
N GLU A 85 11.81 -28.72 14.82
CA GLU A 85 11.55 -30.13 15.14
C GLU A 85 10.88 -30.26 16.52
N MET A 86 9.82 -31.02 16.56
CA MET A 86 9.10 -31.26 17.82
C MET A 86 9.70 -32.46 18.54
N PRO A 87 9.73 -32.42 19.88
CA PRO A 87 10.15 -33.56 20.69
C PRO A 87 9.36 -34.83 20.34
N GLU A 88 10.03 -35.97 20.44
CA GLU A 88 9.40 -37.25 20.19
C GLU A 88 8.23 -37.50 21.19
N GLY A 89 7.08 -37.87 20.64
CA GLY A 89 5.84 -38.06 21.42
C GLY A 89 4.92 -36.85 21.50
N GLU A 90 5.36 -35.66 21.08
CA GLU A 90 4.46 -34.51 20.89
C GLU A 90 3.59 -34.68 19.63
N THR A 91 2.38 -34.09 19.66
CA THR A 91 1.40 -34.14 18.56
C THR A 91 1.06 -32.73 18.06
N GLY A 92 0.42 -32.63 16.90
CA GLY A 92 -0.05 -31.34 16.37
C GLY A 92 1.00 -30.59 15.54
N GLY A 93 2.09 -31.23 15.16
CA GLY A 93 3.06 -30.70 14.19
C GLY A 93 2.77 -31.11 12.76
N ALA A 94 3.35 -30.37 11.82
CA ALA A 94 3.28 -30.67 10.40
C ALA A 94 4.26 -31.78 10.01
N LYS A 95 3.86 -32.62 9.05
CA LYS A 95 4.77 -33.55 8.37
C LYS A 95 5.37 -32.85 7.17
N LEU A 96 6.69 -32.80 7.07
CA LEU A 96 7.39 -32.26 5.92
C LEU A 96 7.75 -33.39 4.97
N GLU A 97 7.59 -33.17 3.67
CA GLU A 97 7.93 -34.16 2.64
C GLU A 97 9.42 -34.52 2.67
N GLY A 98 9.71 -35.82 2.67
CA GLY A 98 11.09 -36.32 2.71
C GLY A 98 11.83 -36.13 4.04
N VAL A 99 11.13 -35.77 5.11
CA VAL A 99 11.70 -35.49 6.42
C VAL A 99 10.96 -36.24 7.51
N ASN A 100 11.70 -36.88 8.41
CA ASN A 100 11.14 -37.58 9.57
C ASN A 100 10.72 -36.59 10.65
N GLY A 101 9.84 -37.03 11.56
CA GLY A 101 9.37 -36.26 12.71
C GLY A 101 8.20 -35.30 12.39
N LEU A 102 7.81 -34.58 13.43
CA LEU A 102 6.80 -33.52 13.37
C LEU A 102 7.46 -32.17 13.56
N TRP A 103 6.98 -31.18 12.83
CA TRP A 103 7.60 -29.87 12.74
C TRP A 103 6.61 -28.76 13.06
N ARG A 104 6.98 -27.82 13.91
CA ARG A 104 6.16 -26.66 14.26
C ARG A 104 6.56 -25.49 13.36
N PRO A 105 5.65 -24.98 12.52
CA PRO A 105 5.92 -23.78 11.71
C PRO A 105 6.05 -22.54 12.60
N PHE A 106 7.00 -21.67 12.23
CA PHE A 106 7.28 -20.41 12.90
C PHE A 106 7.57 -19.35 11.82
N PRO A 107 6.58 -18.52 11.44
CA PRO A 107 6.77 -17.51 10.42
C PRO A 107 7.66 -16.37 10.92
N VAL A 108 8.55 -15.88 10.04
CA VAL A 108 9.45 -14.76 10.30
C VAL A 108 9.32 -13.75 9.18
N GLU A 109 8.81 -12.58 9.51
CA GLU A 109 8.61 -11.47 8.59
C GLU A 109 9.73 -10.45 8.74
N TYR A 110 10.36 -10.06 7.63
CA TYR A 110 11.47 -9.11 7.61
C TYR A 110 10.97 -7.68 7.49
N LYS A 111 11.41 -6.81 8.39
CA LYS A 111 11.09 -5.39 8.37
C LYS A 111 12.37 -4.55 8.28
N ARG A 112 12.38 -3.62 7.34
CA ARG A 112 13.55 -2.79 7.06
C ARG A 112 13.97 -1.89 8.23
N GLY A 113 13.05 -1.43 9.03
CA GLY A 113 13.26 -0.36 10.01
C GLY A 113 14.06 -0.76 11.26
N ARG A 114 13.95 0.09 12.28
CA ARG A 114 14.30 -0.24 13.65
C ARG A 114 13.11 -0.86 14.34
N LEU A 115 13.38 -1.56 15.45
CA LEU A 115 12.34 -2.15 16.28
C LEU A 115 11.21 -1.15 16.56
N ARG A 116 9.98 -1.49 16.19
CA ARG A 116 8.76 -0.72 16.44
C ARG A 116 7.64 -1.70 16.75
N HIS A 117 6.87 -1.39 17.78
CA HIS A 117 5.63 -2.12 18.07
C HIS A 117 4.53 -1.55 17.15
N GLU A 118 4.44 -2.06 15.94
CA GLU A 118 3.38 -1.67 15.00
C GLU A 118 2.38 -2.81 14.86
N GLN A 119 1.14 -2.54 15.25
CA GLN A 119 0.03 -3.49 15.17
C GLN A 119 -0.19 -4.02 13.74
N SER A 120 0.03 -3.19 12.74
CA SER A 120 -0.06 -3.58 11.33
C SER A 120 0.87 -4.73 10.94
N TYR A 121 2.06 -4.79 11.55
CA TYR A 121 3.01 -5.88 11.31
C TYR A 121 2.61 -7.16 12.04
N ALA A 122 2.10 -7.03 13.26
CA ALA A 122 1.59 -8.17 14.01
C ALA A 122 0.39 -8.82 13.32
N VAL A 123 -0.55 -8.03 12.81
CA VAL A 123 -1.71 -8.50 12.04
C VAL A 123 -1.27 -9.22 10.76
N GLN A 124 -0.31 -8.66 10.01
CA GLN A 124 0.23 -9.32 8.81
C GLN A 124 0.88 -10.66 9.14
N LEU A 125 1.70 -10.72 10.19
CA LEU A 125 2.38 -11.94 10.60
C LEU A 125 1.39 -12.99 11.12
N CYS A 126 0.38 -12.57 11.88
CA CYS A 126 -0.70 -13.45 12.34
C CYS A 126 -1.51 -14.02 11.16
N ALA A 127 -1.77 -13.23 10.12
CA ALA A 127 -2.44 -13.73 8.91
C ALA A 127 -1.59 -14.81 8.21
N GLN A 128 -0.26 -14.67 8.17
CA GLN A 128 0.63 -15.72 7.67
C GLN A 128 0.50 -17.02 8.51
N ALA A 129 0.46 -16.88 9.84
CA ALA A 129 0.27 -18.02 10.73
C ALA A 129 -1.07 -18.73 10.49
N LEU A 130 -2.17 -17.97 10.35
CA LEU A 130 -3.49 -18.52 10.05
C LEU A 130 -3.55 -19.23 8.69
N CYS A 131 -2.83 -18.73 7.69
CA CYS A 131 -2.68 -19.44 6.42
C CYS A 131 -1.91 -20.77 6.60
N LEU A 132 -0.80 -20.75 7.34
CA LEU A 132 -0.03 -21.97 7.64
C LEU A 132 -0.86 -23.01 8.41
N GLU A 133 -1.65 -22.56 9.37
CA GLU A 133 -2.57 -23.42 10.13
C GLU A 133 -3.57 -24.14 9.21
N GLU A 134 -4.20 -23.38 8.31
CA GLU A 134 -5.16 -23.94 7.34
C GLU A 134 -4.49 -24.90 6.34
N MET A 135 -3.32 -24.53 5.83
CA MET A 135 -2.60 -25.34 4.82
C MET A 135 -2.03 -26.63 5.39
N LEU A 136 -1.55 -26.60 6.63
CA LEU A 136 -0.81 -27.72 7.24
C LEU A 136 -1.63 -28.51 8.27
N GLY A 137 -2.81 -28.01 8.68
CA GLY A 137 -3.65 -28.64 9.68
C GLY A 137 -3.02 -28.63 11.09
N VAL A 138 -2.27 -27.58 11.43
CA VAL A 138 -1.54 -27.44 12.70
C VAL A 138 -1.89 -26.13 13.40
N THR A 139 -1.41 -25.95 14.63
CA THR A 139 -1.51 -24.67 15.34
C THR A 139 -0.16 -23.95 15.31
N VAL A 140 -0.18 -22.66 15.01
CA VAL A 140 0.98 -21.76 14.99
C VAL A 140 0.81 -20.71 16.08
N PRO A 141 1.36 -20.89 17.27
CA PRO A 141 1.08 -20.01 18.41
C PRO A 141 1.83 -18.69 18.38
N GLU A 142 2.95 -18.64 17.67
CA GLU A 142 3.83 -17.47 17.64
C GLU A 142 4.66 -17.40 16.37
N GLY A 143 5.29 -16.26 16.14
CA GLY A 143 6.24 -15.98 15.07
C GLY A 143 7.16 -14.83 15.45
N ALA A 144 7.91 -14.29 14.50
CA ALA A 144 8.81 -13.17 14.76
C ALA A 144 8.82 -12.11 13.66
N LEU A 145 9.02 -10.86 14.06
CA LEU A 145 9.40 -9.77 13.20
C LEU A 145 10.93 -9.59 13.27
N PHE A 146 11.60 -9.62 12.13
CA PHE A 146 13.05 -9.38 12.05
C PHE A 146 13.34 -8.00 11.49
N TYR A 147 14.00 -7.17 12.28
CA TYR A 147 14.32 -5.79 11.92
C TYR A 147 15.75 -5.67 11.37
N GLY A 148 15.87 -5.49 10.05
CA GLY A 148 17.16 -5.52 9.35
C GLY A 148 18.17 -4.46 9.82
N LYS A 149 17.74 -3.23 10.18
CA LYS A 149 18.67 -2.19 10.66
C LYS A 149 19.32 -2.48 12.00
N THR A 150 18.68 -3.26 12.84
CA THR A 150 19.16 -3.57 14.19
C THR A 150 19.56 -5.02 14.36
N ALA A 151 19.33 -5.85 13.34
CA ALA A 151 19.50 -7.30 13.36
C ALA A 151 18.83 -7.95 14.59
N ARG A 152 17.64 -7.47 14.96
CA ARG A 152 16.88 -7.94 16.13
C ARG A 152 15.60 -8.62 15.73
N ARG A 153 15.28 -9.71 16.42
CA ARG A 153 14.00 -10.37 16.37
C ARG A 153 13.09 -9.87 17.50
N GLN A 154 11.83 -9.72 17.18
CA GLN A 154 10.75 -9.47 18.13
C GLN A 154 9.75 -10.61 18.01
N ALA A 155 9.59 -11.40 19.06
CA ALA A 155 8.57 -12.44 19.11
C ALA A 155 7.17 -11.79 19.15
N VAL A 156 6.22 -12.43 18.47
CA VAL A 156 4.80 -12.06 18.42
C VAL A 156 4.00 -13.31 18.74
N VAL A 157 3.29 -13.28 19.85
CA VAL A 157 2.36 -14.33 20.26
C VAL A 157 1.02 -14.06 19.57
N PHE A 158 0.45 -15.08 18.95
CA PHE A 158 -0.84 -15.00 18.26
C PHE A 158 -1.97 -15.40 19.22
N ASP A 159 -2.23 -14.51 20.20
CA ASP A 159 -3.34 -14.68 21.12
C ASP A 159 -4.70 -14.49 20.44
N ASP A 160 -5.78 -14.81 21.18
CA ASP A 160 -7.15 -14.73 20.65
C ASP A 160 -7.51 -13.30 20.20
N GLY A 161 -6.99 -12.28 20.88
CA GLY A 161 -7.22 -10.88 20.55
C GLY A 161 -6.64 -10.52 19.18
N LEU A 162 -5.37 -10.87 18.95
CA LEU A 162 -4.68 -10.61 17.68
C LEU A 162 -5.29 -11.43 16.53
N ARG A 163 -5.69 -12.69 16.79
CA ARG A 163 -6.38 -13.54 15.81
C ARG A 163 -7.70 -12.92 15.37
N GLN A 164 -8.55 -12.50 16.32
CA GLN A 164 -9.82 -11.84 16.02
C GLN A 164 -9.62 -10.51 15.27
N GLU A 165 -8.63 -9.72 15.64
CA GLU A 165 -8.29 -8.49 14.93
C GLU A 165 -7.87 -8.77 13.49
N THR A 166 -7.07 -9.82 13.27
CA THR A 166 -6.64 -10.25 11.95
C THR A 166 -7.81 -10.71 11.08
N GLU A 167 -8.72 -11.49 11.62
CA GLU A 167 -9.93 -11.94 10.93
C GLU A 167 -10.83 -10.75 10.54
N LYS A 168 -11.08 -9.82 11.47
CA LYS A 168 -11.84 -8.60 11.20
C LYS A 168 -11.16 -7.71 10.14
N ALA A 169 -9.83 -7.64 10.15
CA ALA A 169 -9.08 -6.91 9.14
C ALA A 169 -9.22 -7.55 7.75
N ALA A 170 -9.20 -8.88 7.67
CA ALA A 170 -9.45 -9.61 6.42
C ALA A 170 -10.87 -9.37 5.89
N GLU A 171 -11.88 -9.48 6.75
CA GLU A 171 -13.28 -9.17 6.40
C GLU A 171 -13.43 -7.72 5.89
N ARG A 172 -12.83 -6.75 6.59
CA ARG A 172 -12.87 -5.35 6.18
C ARG A 172 -12.17 -5.10 4.86
N LEU A 173 -11.06 -5.80 4.59
CA LEU A 173 -10.36 -5.73 3.32
C LEU A 173 -11.28 -6.18 2.17
N HIS A 174 -11.92 -7.33 2.31
CA HIS A 174 -12.89 -7.84 1.33
C HIS A 174 -14.07 -6.90 1.13
N GLU A 175 -14.58 -6.29 2.20
CA GLU A 175 -15.65 -5.30 2.08
C GLU A 175 -15.22 -4.10 1.22
N LEU A 176 -14.03 -3.56 1.44
CA LEU A 176 -13.50 -2.45 0.64
C LEU A 176 -13.35 -2.81 -0.84
N PHE A 177 -12.86 -4.01 -1.13
CA PHE A 177 -12.70 -4.48 -2.50
C PHE A 177 -14.07 -4.69 -3.18
N ARG A 178 -15.05 -5.22 -2.47
CA ARG A 178 -16.42 -5.39 -2.95
C ARG A 178 -17.10 -4.06 -3.25
N LEU A 179 -16.90 -3.05 -2.39
CA LEU A 179 -17.46 -1.71 -2.57
C LEU A 179 -16.82 -0.93 -3.73
N ARG A 180 -15.60 -1.30 -4.13
CA ARG A 180 -14.83 -0.63 -5.21
C ARG A 180 -14.81 0.88 -5.08
N SER A 181 -14.73 1.37 -3.84
CA SER A 181 -14.82 2.80 -3.55
C SER A 181 -13.69 3.21 -2.61
N THR A 182 -12.95 4.23 -3.01
CA THR A 182 -11.88 4.79 -2.19
C THR A 182 -12.45 5.64 -1.08
N PRO A 183 -12.20 5.29 0.20
CA PRO A 183 -12.68 6.06 1.35
C PRO A 183 -12.19 7.51 1.31
N LYS A 184 -12.98 8.43 1.90
CA LYS A 184 -12.55 9.83 2.06
C LYS A 184 -11.27 9.91 2.86
N ALA A 185 -10.41 10.86 2.50
CA ALA A 185 -9.17 11.08 3.22
C ALA A 185 -9.45 11.63 4.63
N VAL A 186 -8.77 11.04 5.62
CA VAL A 186 -8.71 11.56 6.99
C VAL A 186 -7.26 11.94 7.28
N TYR A 187 -7.00 13.24 7.51
CA TYR A 187 -5.65 13.68 7.80
C TYR A 187 -5.26 13.37 9.24
N VAL A 188 -4.29 12.45 9.41
CA VAL A 188 -3.67 12.14 10.70
C VAL A 188 -2.19 12.49 10.59
N LYS A 189 -1.75 13.56 11.27
CA LYS A 189 -0.40 14.15 11.15
C LYS A 189 0.73 13.12 11.19
N ASN A 190 0.73 12.23 12.19
CA ASN A 190 1.82 11.27 12.40
C ASN A 190 1.84 10.15 11.36
N LYS A 191 0.66 9.71 10.86
CA LYS A 191 0.55 8.71 9.80
C LYS A 191 0.83 9.34 8.42
N CYS A 192 0.18 10.44 8.09
CA CYS A 192 0.27 11.04 6.75
C CYS A 192 1.67 11.55 6.41
N ARG A 193 2.42 12.07 7.39
CA ARG A 193 3.82 12.51 7.17
C ARG A 193 4.78 11.39 6.78
N GLN A 194 4.46 10.15 7.11
CA GLN A 194 5.28 8.97 6.82
C GLN A 194 4.73 8.17 5.64
N CYS A 195 3.62 8.61 5.05
CA CYS A 195 2.96 7.92 3.94
C CYS A 195 3.61 8.31 2.61
N SER A 196 4.06 7.31 1.83
CA SER A 196 4.60 7.55 0.49
C SER A 196 3.59 8.20 -0.46
N LEU A 197 2.28 7.98 -0.22
CA LEU A 197 1.21 8.51 -1.05
C LEU A 197 0.68 9.88 -0.59
N VAL A 198 1.34 10.59 0.32
CA VAL A 198 0.80 11.83 0.89
C VAL A 198 0.58 12.91 -0.17
N ASP A 199 1.48 13.00 -1.15
CA ASP A 199 1.44 14.01 -2.22
C ASP A 199 0.42 13.69 -3.32
N VAL A 200 0.07 12.42 -3.49
CA VAL A 200 -1.01 11.98 -4.38
C VAL A 200 -2.36 12.00 -3.66
N CYS A 201 -2.39 11.53 -2.43
CA CYS A 201 -3.60 11.47 -1.59
C CYS A 201 -4.13 12.85 -1.24
N LEU A 202 -3.25 13.85 -1.03
CA LEU A 202 -3.56 15.22 -0.62
C LEU A 202 -4.61 15.28 0.51
N PRO A 203 -4.38 14.60 1.66
CA PRO A 203 -5.45 14.32 2.63
C PRO A 203 -6.05 15.56 3.29
N LYS A 204 -5.34 16.69 3.31
CA LYS A 204 -5.87 17.97 3.82
C LYS A 204 -6.84 18.63 2.85
N GLN A 205 -6.69 18.40 1.55
CA GLN A 205 -7.52 18.93 0.48
C GLN A 205 -8.71 18.02 0.20
N THR A 206 -8.43 16.72 -0.03
CA THR A 206 -9.45 15.73 -0.40
C THR A 206 -10.31 15.26 0.77
N GLY A 207 -9.85 15.42 2.01
CA GLY A 207 -10.62 15.15 3.24
C GLY A 207 -11.68 16.21 3.58
N THR A 208 -11.61 17.38 2.95
CA THR A 208 -12.58 18.46 3.20
C THR A 208 -13.66 18.47 2.12
N SER A 209 -14.92 18.59 2.52
CA SER A 209 -16.05 18.72 1.59
C SER A 209 -16.14 20.15 1.00
N ARG A 210 -15.06 20.61 0.35
CA ARG A 210 -15.13 21.88 -0.37
C ARG A 210 -15.90 21.69 -1.66
N SER A 211 -16.96 22.46 -1.86
CA SER A 211 -17.71 22.46 -3.11
C SER A 211 -16.82 23.00 -4.25
N VAL A 212 -16.64 22.20 -5.29
CA VAL A 212 -15.89 22.61 -6.50
C VAL A 212 -16.54 23.86 -7.11
N SER A 213 -17.88 23.95 -7.10
CA SER A 213 -18.60 25.12 -7.58
C SER A 213 -18.30 26.38 -6.76
N GLN A 214 -18.20 26.28 -5.44
CA GLN A 214 -17.81 27.42 -4.60
C GLN A 214 -16.36 27.84 -4.81
N TRP A 215 -15.47 26.87 -5.04
CA TRP A 215 -14.08 27.15 -5.35
C TRP A 215 -13.96 27.85 -6.72
N LEU A 216 -14.62 27.31 -7.75
CA LEU A 216 -14.66 27.91 -9.08
C LEU A 216 -15.22 29.32 -9.02
N ALA A 217 -16.36 29.55 -8.36
CA ALA A 217 -16.95 30.87 -8.22
C ALA A 217 -16.00 31.89 -7.57
N ARG A 218 -15.17 31.46 -6.60
CA ARG A 218 -14.17 32.33 -5.97
C ARG A 218 -13.04 32.66 -6.94
N VAL A 219 -12.47 31.65 -7.60
CA VAL A 219 -11.32 31.83 -8.53
C VAL A 219 -11.76 32.65 -9.76
N THR A 220 -12.99 32.48 -10.24
CA THR A 220 -13.50 33.24 -11.39
C THR A 220 -13.97 34.65 -11.02
N ALA A 221 -14.35 34.90 -9.75
CA ALA A 221 -14.71 36.24 -9.29
C ALA A 221 -13.51 37.22 -9.29
N ASP A 222 -12.30 36.71 -9.12
CA ASP A 222 -11.07 37.50 -9.17
C ASP A 222 -10.63 37.81 -10.63
N PHE A 223 -11.23 37.17 -11.63
CA PHE A 223 -11.06 37.48 -13.03
C PHE A 223 -12.07 38.58 -13.46
N SER A 224 -11.89 39.81 -13.00
CA SER A 224 -12.48 40.95 -13.69
C SER A 224 -11.81 41.08 -15.07
N PRO A 225 -12.58 41.02 -16.19
CA PRO A 225 -11.97 41.26 -17.48
C PRO A 225 -11.33 42.66 -17.47
N PRO A 226 -10.16 42.85 -18.13
CA PRO A 226 -9.60 44.16 -18.22
C PRO A 226 -10.62 45.15 -18.85
N PRO A 227 -10.69 46.40 -18.38
CA PRO A 227 -11.61 47.37 -18.93
C PRO A 227 -11.45 47.41 -20.44
N SER A 228 -12.60 47.32 -21.15
CA SER A 228 -12.61 47.45 -22.60
C SER A 228 -11.94 48.77 -22.97
N PRO A 229 -11.04 48.81 -24.02
CA PRO A 229 -10.45 50.07 -24.45
C PRO A 229 -11.58 51.06 -24.78
N GLN A 230 -11.60 52.20 -24.08
CA GLN A 230 -12.50 53.27 -24.40
C GLN A 230 -12.26 53.66 -25.85
N ARG A 231 -13.31 53.56 -26.66
CA ARG A 231 -13.32 54.14 -28.00
C ARG A 231 -13.11 55.64 -27.80
N GLY A 232 -11.93 56.13 -28.17
CA GLY A 232 -11.69 57.57 -28.30
C GLY A 232 -12.69 58.12 -29.29
N GLU A 233 -13.47 59.11 -28.84
CA GLU A 233 -14.27 59.95 -29.73
C GLU A 233 -13.31 60.60 -30.74
N GLY A 234 -13.42 60.15 -31.99
CA GLY A 234 -12.64 60.71 -33.04
C GLY A 234 -13.10 62.13 -33.33
N GLU A 235 -12.22 63.11 -33.18
CA GLU A 235 -12.36 64.41 -33.73
C GLU A 235 -12.54 64.29 -35.25
N GLU A 236 -13.70 64.78 -35.74
CA GLU A 236 -13.94 65.07 -37.13
C GLU A 236 -13.03 66.24 -37.55
N SER A 237 -11.96 65.95 -38.33
CA SER A 237 -11.27 66.99 -39.09
C SER A 237 -11.63 66.82 -40.56
N GLY A 238 -12.23 67.88 -41.08
CA GLY A 238 -12.79 68.01 -42.42
C GLY A 238 -11.76 67.92 -43.58
N PRO A 239 -12.26 68.01 -44.81
CA PRO A 239 -11.49 67.63 -45.98
C PRO A 239 -10.60 68.74 -46.45
N SER A 240 -9.38 68.41 -46.92
CA SER A 240 -8.52 69.31 -47.66
C SER A 240 -8.16 68.73 -49.03
N PRO A 241 -7.90 69.62 -50.00
CA PRO A 241 -8.16 69.33 -51.40
C PRO A 241 -6.94 68.77 -52.21
N LEU A 242 -7.32 68.24 -53.34
CA LEU A 242 -6.56 67.80 -54.49
C LEU A 242 -5.30 68.65 -54.88
N ASN A 243 -4.23 67.98 -55.19
CA ASN A 243 -3.33 68.23 -56.32
C ASN A 243 -2.21 67.16 -56.30
N GLY A 244 -1.87 66.46 -57.28
CA GLY A 244 -1.73 66.69 -58.64
C GLY A 244 -0.36 66.09 -59.07
N ARG A 245 -0.42 65.15 -60.01
CA ARG A 245 0.68 64.81 -60.99
C ARG A 245 1.97 64.23 -60.42
N GLY A 246 2.39 63.22 -61.16
CA GLY A 246 3.78 62.88 -61.38
C GLY A 246 4.02 61.41 -61.71
N GLU A 247 4.10 61.19 -62.96
CA GLU A 247 4.61 60.06 -63.74
C GLU A 247 6.00 59.59 -63.29
N GLY A 248 6.35 58.36 -63.63
CA GLY A 248 7.72 57.90 -63.71
C GLY A 248 7.93 56.45 -63.44
N GLU A 249 7.72 55.57 -64.32
CA GLU A 249 8.63 54.66 -65.07
C GLU A 249 9.82 54.11 -64.27
N GLY A 250 10.05 52.81 -64.48
CA GLY A 250 11.38 52.25 -64.64
C GLY A 250 11.65 50.99 -63.85
N GLU A 251 11.42 49.82 -64.45
CA GLU A 251 12.37 48.73 -64.72
C GLU A 251 13.56 48.51 -63.76
N SER A 252 13.62 47.33 -63.18
CA SER A 252 14.53 46.20 -63.50
C SER A 252 14.33 45.08 -62.50
#